data_0b71bcffaf921528fb2ee8fce0873c01
#
_entry.id   0b71bcffaf921528fb2ee8fce0873c01
#
_cell.length_a   1.000
_cell.length_b   1.000
_cell.length_c   1.000
_cell.angle_alpha   90.00
_cell.angle_beta   90.00
_cell.angle_gamma   90.00
#
_symmetry.space_group_name_H-M   'P 1'
#
loop_
_entity.id
_entity.type
_entity.pdbx_description
1 polymer ?
#
loop_
_entity_poly.entity_id
_entity_poly.type
_entity_poly.pdbx_seq_one_letter_code
_entity_poly.pdbx_strand_id
1 'polypeptide(L)'
;MGMSEHWDFALEHAKGEWVTFVGDDDGLIPGAISKLKEIIEENKDIRAITCVNSWYRWPNENDNYGKLSVNGSKGYEVRDCKKFMHKALLGLPVSQPTIYTGGFVRLDLVNEIKAKSPANKFFNSITADYYSGMAICSVEDKYIYIWEPFCIAGTSKHSTGFQHKKISSEDRKKMGFYKDCNIKFNHVLGEAVNASVGSMQIYLYEAYLQSAHLRNYDLGINLEQQLIISISQSSKKIRKDLIEYVKTVADANNLDFNKILRSANLRRPLYKARKRTLKILRSLGCGKIPTKMYKSEELKTVYDAAIKIEAVLKS
;
A
#
# COMPACT_ATOMS: atom_id res chain seq x y z
N MET A 1 -2.95 11.05 18.96
CA MET A 1 -2.29 9.73 18.66
C MET A 1 -2.22 9.60 17.15
N GLY A 2 -1.03 9.38 16.60
CA GLY A 2 -0.83 9.15 15.17
C GLY A 2 -1.39 7.80 14.72
N MET A 3 -1.57 7.62 13.39
CA MET A 3 -2.15 6.40 12.82
C MET A 3 -1.38 5.13 13.24
N SER A 4 -0.06 5.16 13.14
CA SER A 4 0.77 4.00 13.48
C SER A 4 0.69 3.65 14.97
N GLU A 5 0.64 4.64 15.85
CA GLU A 5 0.46 4.43 17.29
C GLU A 5 -0.93 3.86 17.61
N HIS A 6 -1.96 4.35 16.91
CA HIS A 6 -3.32 3.84 17.05
C HIS A 6 -3.43 2.37 16.61
N TRP A 7 -2.73 2.02 15.54
CA TRP A 7 -2.70 0.63 15.06
C TRP A 7 -1.88 -0.28 15.99
N ASP A 8 -0.77 0.20 16.56
CA ASP A 8 -0.04 -0.55 17.59
C ASP A 8 -0.92 -0.82 18.82
N PHE A 9 -1.65 0.20 19.28
CA PHE A 9 -2.60 0.05 20.38
C PHE A 9 -3.69 -0.98 20.04
N ALA A 10 -4.25 -0.95 18.84
CA ALA A 10 -5.24 -1.92 18.41
C ALA A 10 -4.68 -3.35 18.35
N LEU A 11 -3.42 -3.52 17.92
CA LEU A 11 -2.74 -4.83 17.90
C LEU A 11 -2.58 -5.44 19.30
N GLU A 12 -2.44 -4.65 20.35
CA GLU A 12 -2.34 -5.14 21.72
C GLU A 12 -3.63 -5.85 22.18
N HIS A 13 -4.75 -5.55 21.55
CA HIS A 13 -6.05 -6.16 21.83
C HIS A 13 -6.38 -7.36 20.92
N ALA A 14 -5.55 -7.65 19.93
CA ALA A 14 -5.74 -8.79 19.04
C ALA A 14 -5.50 -10.12 19.79
N LYS A 15 -6.48 -11.04 19.73
CA LYS A 15 -6.44 -12.36 20.40
C LYS A 15 -6.57 -13.52 19.44
N GLY A 16 -6.89 -13.26 18.17
CA GLY A 16 -7.02 -14.27 17.13
C GLY A 16 -5.66 -14.77 16.67
N GLU A 17 -5.63 -15.94 16.05
CA GLU A 17 -4.42 -16.48 15.44
C GLU A 17 -3.94 -15.63 14.23
N TRP A 18 -4.88 -15.10 13.48
CA TRP A 18 -4.65 -14.22 12.34
C TRP A 18 -5.28 -12.85 12.58
N VAL A 19 -4.63 -11.81 12.11
CA VAL A 19 -5.06 -10.42 12.27
C VAL A 19 -5.03 -9.67 10.95
N THR A 20 -5.98 -8.75 10.78
CA THR A 20 -6.06 -7.76 9.69
C THR A 20 -6.68 -6.48 10.21
N PHE A 21 -6.30 -5.35 9.62
CA PHE A 21 -7.01 -4.09 9.81
C PHE A 21 -7.97 -3.85 8.64
N VAL A 22 -9.15 -3.39 8.95
CA VAL A 22 -10.18 -3.00 7.98
C VAL A 22 -10.56 -1.56 8.28
N GLY A 23 -10.49 -0.68 7.28
CA GLY A 23 -10.92 0.71 7.41
C GLY A 23 -12.43 0.84 7.58
N ASP A 24 -12.87 1.98 8.07
CA ASP A 24 -14.30 2.29 8.28
C ASP A 24 -15.10 2.40 6.97
N ASP A 25 -14.42 2.61 5.84
CA ASP A 25 -15.00 2.64 4.50
C ASP A 25 -14.75 1.34 3.70
N ASP A 26 -14.04 0.37 4.29
CA ASP A 26 -13.69 -0.94 3.71
C ASP A 26 -14.69 -2.04 4.09
N GLY A 27 -14.50 -3.25 3.57
CA GLY A 27 -15.33 -4.41 3.92
C GLY A 27 -14.74 -5.76 3.55
N LEU A 28 -15.30 -6.81 4.15
CA LEU A 28 -15.06 -8.20 3.80
C LEU A 28 -16.13 -8.71 2.83
N ILE A 29 -15.74 -9.59 1.92
CA ILE A 29 -16.68 -10.24 1.00
C ILE A 29 -17.27 -11.47 1.70
N PRO A 30 -18.60 -11.74 1.56
CA PRO A 30 -19.21 -12.94 2.12
C PRO A 30 -18.49 -14.22 1.69
N GLY A 31 -18.25 -15.14 2.63
CA GLY A 31 -17.52 -16.40 2.39
C GLY A 31 -15.99 -16.28 2.33
N ALA A 32 -15.42 -15.07 2.33
CA ALA A 32 -13.96 -14.87 2.26
C ALA A 32 -13.20 -15.56 3.41
N ILE A 33 -13.74 -15.48 4.64
CA ILE A 33 -13.07 -16.08 5.83
C ILE A 33 -13.06 -17.61 5.73
N SER A 34 -14.11 -18.25 5.22
CA SER A 34 -14.13 -19.70 5.03
C SER A 34 -13.07 -20.15 4.03
N LYS A 35 -12.99 -19.49 2.88
CA LYS A 35 -11.94 -19.75 1.89
C LYS A 35 -10.53 -19.46 2.42
N LEU A 36 -10.37 -18.40 3.21
CA LEU A 36 -9.10 -18.08 3.83
C LEU A 36 -8.65 -19.20 4.75
N LYS A 37 -9.55 -19.78 5.56
CA LYS A 37 -9.25 -20.94 6.42
C LYS A 37 -8.80 -22.15 5.62
N GLU A 38 -9.44 -22.46 4.50
CA GLU A 38 -9.03 -23.56 3.61
C GLU A 38 -7.59 -23.36 3.12
N ILE A 39 -7.26 -22.14 2.63
CA ILE A 39 -5.92 -21.82 2.16
C ILE A 39 -4.87 -21.92 3.28
N ILE A 40 -5.22 -21.48 4.49
CA ILE A 40 -4.34 -21.59 5.68
C ILE A 40 -4.07 -23.06 6.02
N GLU A 41 -5.09 -23.89 6.02
CA GLU A 41 -4.95 -25.33 6.31
C GLU A 41 -4.04 -26.05 5.30
N GLU A 42 -4.09 -25.64 4.02
CA GLU A 42 -3.24 -26.17 2.96
C GLU A 42 -1.79 -25.68 3.06
N ASN A 43 -1.54 -24.54 3.76
CA ASN A 43 -0.23 -23.84 3.75
C ASN A 43 0.18 -23.43 5.18
N LYS A 44 0.29 -24.36 6.09
CA LYS A 44 0.53 -24.13 7.53
C LYS A 44 1.85 -23.43 7.88
N ASP A 45 2.84 -23.49 7.01
CA ASP A 45 4.14 -22.84 7.14
C ASP A 45 4.12 -21.36 6.76
N ILE A 46 3.07 -20.89 6.07
CA ILE A 46 2.93 -19.50 5.64
C ILE A 46 2.27 -18.66 6.76
N ARG A 47 2.88 -17.53 7.07
CA ARG A 47 2.40 -16.62 8.14
C ARG A 47 1.85 -15.29 7.62
N ALA A 48 1.91 -15.04 6.30
CA ALA A 48 1.40 -13.83 5.69
C ALA A 48 0.67 -14.12 4.38
N ILE A 49 -0.52 -13.56 4.23
CA ILE A 49 -1.39 -13.73 3.07
C ILE A 49 -1.86 -12.36 2.63
N THR A 50 -1.94 -12.12 1.33
CA THR A 50 -2.61 -10.94 0.79
C THR A 50 -3.47 -11.32 -0.40
N CYS A 51 -4.56 -10.61 -0.63
CA CYS A 51 -5.43 -10.83 -1.78
C CYS A 51 -5.50 -9.60 -2.69
N VAL A 52 -6.01 -9.80 -3.90
CA VAL A 52 -6.46 -8.67 -4.71
C VAL A 52 -7.69 -8.05 -4.04
N ASN A 53 -7.78 -6.73 -4.02
CA ASN A 53 -8.97 -6.04 -3.52
C ASN A 53 -9.91 -5.70 -4.67
N SER A 54 -11.22 -5.84 -4.43
CA SER A 54 -12.22 -5.08 -5.17
C SER A 54 -12.27 -3.65 -4.65
N TRP A 55 -12.65 -2.70 -5.50
CA TRP A 55 -12.64 -1.29 -5.14
C TRP A 55 -14.05 -0.74 -5.18
N TYR A 56 -14.47 -0.09 -4.09
CA TYR A 56 -15.75 0.57 -4.00
C TYR A 56 -15.57 2.05 -3.73
N ARG A 57 -16.18 2.88 -4.56
CA ARG A 57 -16.26 4.32 -4.34
C ARG A 57 -17.66 4.68 -3.88
N TRP A 58 -17.74 5.22 -2.68
CA TRP A 58 -18.97 5.68 -2.07
C TRP A 58 -19.64 6.80 -2.89
N PRO A 59 -20.98 6.86 -2.92
CA PRO A 59 -21.70 8.02 -3.40
C PRO A 59 -21.24 9.31 -2.69
N ASN A 60 -21.33 10.45 -3.35
CA ASN A 60 -21.00 11.74 -2.78
C ASN A 60 -21.92 12.84 -3.37
N GLU A 61 -21.81 14.06 -2.85
CA GLU A 61 -22.64 15.21 -3.23
C GLU A 61 -22.67 15.52 -4.75
N ASN A 62 -21.62 15.13 -5.48
CA ASN A 62 -21.49 15.34 -6.92
C ASN A 62 -21.83 14.11 -7.75
N ASP A 63 -22.04 12.95 -7.12
CA ASP A 63 -22.28 11.68 -7.80
C ASP A 63 -23.03 10.73 -6.84
N ASN A 64 -24.33 10.63 -7.03
CA ASN A 64 -25.22 9.80 -6.20
C ASN A 64 -25.04 8.29 -6.46
N TYR A 65 -24.17 7.91 -7.40
CA TYR A 65 -23.93 6.51 -7.74
C TYR A 65 -22.72 5.94 -7.01
N GLY A 66 -22.90 4.78 -6.41
CA GLY A 66 -21.78 3.94 -6.03
C GLY A 66 -21.06 3.39 -7.27
N LYS A 67 -19.73 3.35 -7.23
CA LYS A 67 -18.90 2.79 -8.31
C LYS A 67 -18.11 1.62 -7.75
N LEU A 68 -18.35 0.44 -8.32
CA LEU A 68 -17.71 -0.79 -7.93
C LEU A 68 -16.83 -1.33 -9.04
N SER A 69 -15.60 -1.70 -8.69
CA SER A 69 -14.67 -2.44 -9.55
C SER A 69 -14.43 -3.80 -8.91
N VAL A 70 -15.00 -4.83 -9.52
CA VAL A 70 -14.75 -6.22 -9.10
C VAL A 70 -13.53 -6.72 -9.83
N ASN A 71 -12.49 -7.05 -9.07
CA ASN A 71 -11.20 -7.50 -9.58
C ASN A 71 -10.99 -8.95 -9.16
N GLY A 72 -10.26 -9.70 -9.97
CA GLY A 72 -9.73 -10.99 -9.56
C GLY A 72 -10.11 -12.15 -10.45
N SER A 73 -9.46 -13.27 -10.14
CA SER A 73 -9.67 -14.60 -10.70
C SER A 73 -9.51 -15.63 -9.60
N LYS A 74 -9.88 -16.87 -9.83
CA LYS A 74 -9.75 -17.94 -8.83
C LYS A 74 -8.27 -18.33 -8.64
N GLY A 75 -7.97 -18.82 -7.44
CA GLY A 75 -6.69 -19.41 -7.07
C GLY A 75 -5.73 -18.45 -6.36
N TYR A 76 -4.59 -18.98 -6.01
CA TYR A 76 -3.51 -18.27 -5.31
C TYR A 76 -2.13 -18.71 -5.82
N GLU A 77 -1.09 -17.98 -5.42
CA GLU A 77 0.31 -18.35 -5.66
C GLU A 77 1.16 -18.00 -4.45
N VAL A 78 2.21 -18.80 -4.21
CA VAL A 78 3.25 -18.48 -3.24
C VAL A 78 4.25 -17.53 -3.89
N ARG A 79 4.56 -16.43 -3.21
CA ARG A 79 5.47 -15.38 -3.67
C ARG A 79 6.68 -15.26 -2.77
N ASP A 80 7.83 -15.00 -3.38
CA ASP A 80 9.08 -14.68 -2.69
C ASP A 80 9.07 -13.24 -2.19
N CYS A 81 9.26 -13.05 -0.89
CA CYS A 81 9.22 -11.75 -0.23
C CYS A 81 10.29 -10.80 -0.75
N LYS A 82 11.55 -11.23 -0.84
CA LYS A 82 12.68 -10.41 -1.29
C LYS A 82 12.47 -9.91 -2.72
N LYS A 83 12.07 -10.83 -3.62
CA LYS A 83 11.80 -10.53 -5.02
C LYS A 83 10.67 -9.50 -5.19
N PHE A 84 9.58 -9.62 -4.42
CA PHE A 84 8.46 -8.70 -4.53
C PHE A 84 8.72 -7.37 -3.83
N MET A 85 9.44 -7.35 -2.72
CA MET A 85 9.92 -6.13 -2.08
C MET A 85 10.86 -5.35 -3.01
N HIS A 86 11.83 -6.00 -3.63
CA HIS A 86 12.70 -5.39 -4.63
C HIS A 86 11.91 -4.80 -5.81
N LYS A 87 10.94 -5.54 -6.35
CA LYS A 87 10.06 -5.04 -7.42
C LYS A 87 9.29 -3.80 -6.99
N ALA A 88 8.74 -3.76 -5.78
CA ALA A 88 8.02 -2.60 -5.25
C ALA A 88 8.94 -1.38 -5.18
N LEU A 89 10.16 -1.53 -4.67
CA LEU A 89 11.17 -0.47 -4.60
C LEU A 89 11.63 0.00 -5.99
N LEU A 90 11.60 -0.84 -7.01
CA LEU A 90 11.79 -0.43 -8.40
C LEU A 90 10.59 0.32 -9.02
N GLY A 91 9.54 0.56 -8.24
CA GLY A 91 8.32 1.26 -8.66
C GLY A 91 7.44 0.43 -9.58
N LEU A 92 7.51 -0.89 -9.49
CA LEU A 92 6.63 -1.81 -10.20
C LEU A 92 5.31 -2.01 -9.42
N PRO A 93 4.17 -2.16 -10.11
CA PRO A 93 2.89 -2.42 -9.46
C PRO A 93 2.85 -3.88 -8.95
N VAL A 94 3.14 -4.05 -7.69
CA VAL A 94 3.09 -5.32 -6.99
C VAL A 94 2.35 -5.17 -5.67
N SER A 95 1.71 -6.24 -5.21
CA SER A 95 1.08 -6.29 -3.88
C SER A 95 2.00 -7.01 -2.92
N GLN A 96 2.19 -6.41 -1.75
CA GLN A 96 2.93 -6.96 -0.62
C GLN A 96 1.95 -7.43 0.45
N PRO A 97 2.38 -8.33 1.35
CA PRO A 97 1.54 -8.82 2.44
C PRO A 97 1.46 -7.77 3.56
N THR A 98 0.62 -6.75 3.38
CA THR A 98 0.36 -5.75 4.43
C THR A 98 -0.60 -6.32 5.48
N ILE A 99 -0.66 -5.67 6.66
CA ILE A 99 -1.66 -6.01 7.71
C ILE A 99 -2.94 -5.18 7.55
N TYR A 100 -3.20 -4.62 6.39
CA TYR A 100 -4.33 -3.76 6.08
C TYR A 100 -5.19 -4.39 4.98
N THR A 101 -6.38 -3.88 4.78
CA THR A 101 -7.45 -4.39 3.90
C THR A 101 -6.98 -5.29 2.76
N GLY A 102 -7.30 -6.57 2.87
CA GLY A 102 -6.85 -7.63 1.96
C GLY A 102 -5.56 -8.34 2.36
N GLY A 103 -4.91 -7.91 3.43
CA GLY A 103 -3.77 -8.62 4.03
C GLY A 103 -4.15 -9.26 5.36
N PHE A 104 -3.69 -10.48 5.57
CA PHE A 104 -3.92 -11.28 6.78
C PHE A 104 -2.58 -11.79 7.27
N VAL A 105 -2.27 -11.56 8.53
CA VAL A 105 -0.96 -11.87 9.11
C VAL A 105 -1.15 -12.68 10.38
N ARG A 106 -0.36 -13.72 10.55
CA ARG A 106 -0.40 -14.56 11.74
C ARG A 106 0.16 -13.79 12.94
N LEU A 107 -0.50 -13.85 14.07
CA LEU A 107 -0.19 -13.01 15.23
C LEU A 107 1.20 -13.33 15.82
N ASP A 108 1.70 -14.55 15.68
CA ASP A 108 3.06 -14.89 16.08
C ASP A 108 4.12 -14.16 15.26
N LEU A 109 3.90 -13.97 13.94
CA LEU A 109 4.79 -13.14 13.12
C LEU A 109 4.75 -11.66 13.54
N VAL A 110 3.56 -11.14 13.85
CA VAL A 110 3.43 -9.79 14.41
C VAL A 110 4.25 -9.65 15.69
N ASN A 111 4.14 -10.61 16.60
CA ASN A 111 4.87 -10.62 17.88
C ASN A 111 6.39 -10.76 17.66
N GLU A 112 6.82 -11.58 16.72
CA GLU A 112 8.23 -11.71 16.33
C GLU A 112 8.81 -10.38 15.83
N ILE A 113 8.08 -9.68 14.94
CA ILE A 113 8.47 -8.37 14.42
C ILE A 113 8.54 -7.34 15.55
N LYS A 114 7.54 -7.31 16.44
CA LYS A 114 7.52 -6.43 17.63
C LYS A 114 8.75 -6.65 18.50
N ALA A 115 9.05 -7.89 18.83
CA ALA A 115 10.20 -8.23 19.69
C ALA A 115 11.56 -7.82 19.10
N LYS A 116 11.67 -7.76 17.78
CA LYS A 116 12.88 -7.30 17.07
C LYS A 116 12.92 -5.78 16.84
N SER A 117 11.82 -5.09 17.08
CA SER A 117 11.63 -3.67 16.73
C SER A 117 11.87 -2.73 17.91
N PRO A 118 12.29 -1.47 17.66
CA PRO A 118 12.46 -0.45 18.70
C PRO A 118 11.18 -0.28 19.54
N ALA A 119 11.36 -0.11 20.85
CA ALA A 119 10.28 0.07 21.83
C ALA A 119 9.20 -1.04 21.81
N ASN A 120 9.52 -2.22 21.26
CA ASN A 120 8.59 -3.35 21.14
C ASN A 120 7.29 -2.98 20.40
N LYS A 121 7.41 -2.11 19.39
CA LYS A 121 6.30 -1.67 18.53
C LYS A 121 6.35 -2.33 17.17
N PHE A 122 5.17 -2.64 16.61
CA PHE A 122 5.11 -3.19 15.25
C PHE A 122 5.32 -2.09 14.20
N PHE A 123 4.66 -0.92 14.35
CA PHE A 123 4.69 0.13 13.33
C PHE A 123 5.74 1.19 13.64
N ASN A 124 6.82 1.22 12.86
CA ASN A 124 7.95 2.15 12.99
C ASN A 124 8.08 3.12 11.80
N SER A 125 6.99 3.42 11.10
CA SER A 125 6.91 4.40 10.01
C SER A 125 5.60 5.16 10.08
N ILE A 126 5.56 6.35 9.49
CA ILE A 126 4.34 7.16 9.40
C ILE A 126 3.25 6.52 8.51
N THR A 127 3.64 5.63 7.60
CA THR A 127 2.73 4.90 6.71
C THR A 127 2.65 3.45 7.15
N ALA A 128 1.75 3.18 8.09
CA ALA A 128 1.61 1.87 8.73
C ALA A 128 1.40 0.72 7.73
N ASP A 129 0.57 0.93 6.70
CA ASP A 129 0.31 -0.05 5.64
C ASP A 129 1.59 -0.40 4.85
N TYR A 130 2.35 0.57 4.37
CA TYR A 130 3.62 0.31 3.67
C TYR A 130 4.66 -0.31 4.59
N TYR A 131 4.75 0.19 5.83
CA TYR A 131 5.70 -0.35 6.79
C TYR A 131 5.42 -1.84 7.07
N SER A 132 4.17 -2.21 7.29
CA SER A 132 3.81 -3.61 7.55
C SER A 132 4.24 -4.53 6.40
N GLY A 133 4.06 -4.10 5.15
CA GLY A 133 4.52 -4.86 3.99
C GLY A 133 6.04 -5.03 3.92
N MET A 134 6.79 -3.98 4.26
CA MET A 134 8.27 -4.03 4.31
C MET A 134 8.76 -4.85 5.50
N ALA A 135 8.16 -4.70 6.67
CA ALA A 135 8.53 -5.42 7.89
C ALA A 135 8.29 -6.93 7.73
N ILE A 136 7.11 -7.32 7.25
CA ILE A 136 6.76 -8.72 6.99
C ILE A 136 7.75 -9.33 5.98
N CYS A 137 7.98 -8.67 4.83
CA CYS A 137 8.91 -9.16 3.82
C CYS A 137 10.39 -9.12 4.26
N SER A 138 10.73 -8.42 5.35
CA SER A 138 12.07 -8.43 5.94
C SER A 138 12.32 -9.65 6.83
N VAL A 139 11.26 -10.26 7.37
CA VAL A 139 11.33 -11.43 8.28
C VAL A 139 10.96 -12.72 7.57
N GLU A 140 9.97 -12.68 6.67
CA GLU A 140 9.47 -13.84 5.94
C GLU A 140 10.19 -14.02 4.59
N ASP A 141 10.39 -15.28 4.20
CA ASP A 141 10.87 -15.61 2.85
C ASP A 141 9.74 -15.64 1.83
N LYS A 142 8.54 -16.02 2.24
CA LYS A 142 7.40 -16.28 1.36
C LYS A 142 6.09 -15.75 1.93
N TYR A 143 5.16 -15.44 1.05
CA TYR A 143 3.77 -15.13 1.38
C TYR A 143 2.82 -15.67 0.31
N ILE A 144 1.54 -15.83 0.63
CA ILE A 144 0.51 -16.18 -0.33
C ILE A 144 -0.12 -14.91 -0.92
N TYR A 145 -0.26 -14.90 -2.24
CA TYR A 145 -1.06 -13.92 -2.97
C TYR A 145 -2.28 -14.60 -3.58
N ILE A 146 -3.46 -14.18 -3.14
CA ILE A 146 -4.74 -14.72 -3.62
C ILE A 146 -5.24 -13.83 -4.76
N TRP A 147 -5.57 -14.44 -5.90
CA TRP A 147 -6.09 -13.78 -7.07
C TRP A 147 -7.59 -13.45 -6.97
N GLU A 148 -8.30 -14.04 -6.02
CA GLU A 148 -9.69 -13.77 -5.72
C GLU A 148 -9.80 -12.63 -4.69
N PRO A 149 -10.75 -11.69 -4.83
CA PRO A 149 -10.92 -10.64 -3.85
C PRO A 149 -11.62 -11.19 -2.60
N PHE A 150 -11.02 -10.97 -1.44
CA PHE A 150 -11.61 -11.27 -0.14
C PHE A 150 -12.05 -10.00 0.58
N CYS A 151 -11.52 -8.86 0.13
CA CYS A 151 -11.80 -7.57 0.72
C CYS A 151 -12.22 -6.55 -0.33
N ILE A 152 -12.91 -5.53 0.15
CA ILE A 152 -13.30 -4.35 -0.60
C ILE A 152 -12.52 -3.18 -0.03
N ALA A 153 -11.69 -2.55 -0.86
CA ALA A 153 -11.07 -1.28 -0.50
C ALA A 153 -12.03 -0.14 -0.87
N GLY A 154 -12.58 0.50 0.14
CA GLY A 154 -13.48 1.62 0.01
C GLY A 154 -12.76 2.93 -0.28
N THR A 155 -13.47 3.87 -0.85
CA THR A 155 -12.99 5.25 -1.03
C THR A 155 -14.15 6.20 -0.79
N SER A 156 -14.17 6.82 0.37
CA SER A 156 -15.11 7.86 0.75
C SER A 156 -14.51 9.26 0.55
N LYS A 157 -15.30 10.31 0.76
CA LYS A 157 -14.80 11.69 0.77
C LYS A 157 -13.82 11.95 1.93
N HIS A 158 -13.89 11.15 2.98
CA HIS A 158 -13.06 11.25 4.18
C HIS A 158 -11.77 10.42 4.12
N SER A 159 -11.68 9.48 3.16
CA SER A 159 -10.49 8.63 3.02
C SER A 159 -9.23 9.48 2.85
N THR A 160 -8.22 9.23 3.70
CA THR A 160 -6.92 9.92 3.67
C THR A 160 -6.28 9.88 2.28
N GLY A 161 -6.28 8.73 1.61
CA GLY A 161 -5.74 8.58 0.26
C GLY A 161 -6.48 9.38 -0.82
N PHE A 162 -7.77 9.65 -0.64
CA PHE A 162 -8.54 10.51 -1.54
C PHE A 162 -8.24 11.99 -1.31
N GLN A 163 -8.14 12.40 -0.06
CA GLN A 163 -7.80 13.77 0.32
C GLN A 163 -6.40 14.14 -0.15
N HIS A 164 -5.41 13.27 0.02
CA HIS A 164 -4.03 13.47 -0.43
C HIS A 164 -3.88 13.85 -1.92
N LYS A 165 -4.79 13.36 -2.77
CA LYS A 165 -4.76 13.66 -4.20
C LYS A 165 -5.31 15.05 -4.53
N LYS A 166 -6.04 15.67 -3.60
CA LYS A 166 -6.80 16.91 -3.85
C LYS A 166 -6.20 18.15 -3.22
N ILE A 167 -5.40 18.01 -2.18
CA ILE A 167 -4.89 19.13 -1.38
C ILE A 167 -3.42 19.48 -1.71
N SER A 168 -3.01 20.70 -1.36
CA SER A 168 -1.63 21.19 -1.49
C SER A 168 -0.69 20.50 -0.49
N SER A 169 0.63 20.68 -0.66
CA SER A 169 1.61 20.19 0.32
C SER A 169 1.45 20.85 1.70
N GLU A 170 1.11 22.14 1.73
CA GLU A 170 0.87 22.88 2.98
C GLU A 170 -0.37 22.39 3.72
N ASP A 171 -1.47 22.13 2.99
CA ASP A 171 -2.68 21.60 3.59
C ASP A 171 -2.49 20.17 4.09
N ARG A 172 -1.67 19.37 3.39
CA ARG A 172 -1.29 18.03 3.88
C ARG A 172 -0.60 18.08 5.24
N LYS A 173 0.30 19.05 5.47
CA LYS A 173 0.96 19.23 6.79
C LYS A 173 -0.02 19.46 7.94
N LYS A 174 -1.18 20.03 7.65
CA LYS A 174 -2.24 20.32 8.64
C LYS A 174 -3.14 19.11 8.93
N MET A 175 -3.07 18.06 8.10
CA MET A 175 -3.86 16.83 8.34
C MET A 175 -3.39 16.13 9.60
N GLY A 176 -4.32 15.64 10.42
CA GLY A 176 -4.03 14.88 11.64
C GLY A 176 -3.07 13.71 11.40
N PHE A 177 -3.19 13.05 10.25
CA PHE A 177 -2.28 12.00 9.82
C PHE A 177 -0.79 12.38 9.92
N TYR A 178 -0.42 13.62 9.58
CA TYR A 178 0.96 14.10 9.68
C TYR A 178 1.24 14.86 10.97
N LYS A 179 0.27 15.67 11.41
CA LYS A 179 0.40 16.53 12.58
C LYS A 179 0.57 15.72 13.87
N ASP A 180 -0.19 14.63 13.98
CA ASP A 180 -0.25 13.81 15.20
C ASP A 180 0.76 12.65 15.17
N CYS A 181 1.62 12.57 14.15
CA CYS A 181 2.61 11.53 14.01
C CYS A 181 3.86 11.82 14.85
N ASN A 182 4.14 10.98 15.84
CA ASN A 182 5.34 11.06 16.68
C ASN A 182 6.54 10.27 16.13
N ILE A 183 6.36 9.56 15.00
CA ILE A 183 7.43 8.80 14.36
C ILE A 183 8.25 9.74 13.50
N LYS A 184 9.56 9.78 13.76
CA LYS A 184 10.50 10.53 12.93
C LYS A 184 10.68 9.87 11.58
N PHE A 185 10.60 10.68 10.54
CA PHE A 185 10.95 10.26 9.19
C PHE A 185 12.43 9.90 9.12
N ASN A 186 12.82 8.93 8.30
CA ASN A 186 14.22 8.49 8.23
C ASN A 186 15.12 9.66 7.83
N HIS A 187 16.22 9.85 8.56
CA HIS A 187 17.14 10.99 8.40
C HIS A 187 17.71 11.11 6.98
N VAL A 188 17.94 9.99 6.27
CA VAL A 188 18.40 9.97 4.87
C VAL A 188 17.43 10.71 3.95
N LEU A 189 16.16 10.73 4.30
CA LEU A 189 15.10 11.40 3.55
C LEU A 189 14.75 12.79 4.10
N GLY A 190 15.49 13.26 5.12
CA GLY A 190 15.32 14.58 5.71
C GLY A 190 14.17 14.67 6.70
N GLU A 191 14.47 14.54 7.99
CA GLU A 191 13.49 14.47 9.10
C GLU A 191 12.48 15.62 9.14
N ALA A 192 12.88 16.81 8.75
CA ALA A 192 12.07 18.03 8.93
C ALA A 192 11.12 18.34 7.78
N VAL A 193 11.37 17.80 6.59
CA VAL A 193 10.66 18.25 5.35
C VAL A 193 9.56 17.29 4.89
N ASN A 194 9.58 16.26 5.27
CA ASN A 194 9.18 15.03 5.28
C ASN A 194 7.81 14.46 4.89
N ALA A 195 6.92 14.37 5.70
CA ALA A 195 5.69 13.62 5.60
C ALA A 195 4.71 14.15 4.53
N SER A 196 4.77 15.44 4.17
CA SER A 196 3.78 16.08 3.28
C SER A 196 4.08 15.98 1.78
N VAL A 197 5.14 15.29 1.38
CA VAL A 197 5.61 15.21 -0.02
C VAL A 197 4.59 14.55 -0.96
N GLY A 198 3.73 13.68 -0.44
CA GLY A 198 2.68 13.02 -1.22
C GLY A 198 3.18 12.02 -2.28
N SER A 199 4.42 11.58 -2.19
CA SER A 199 5.01 10.58 -3.08
C SER A 199 4.96 9.20 -2.45
N MET A 200 4.12 8.32 -3.01
CA MET A 200 4.01 6.93 -2.58
C MET A 200 5.36 6.19 -2.63
N GLN A 201 6.22 6.52 -3.59
CA GLN A 201 7.53 5.88 -3.71
C GLN A 201 8.48 6.30 -2.58
N ILE A 202 8.42 7.57 -2.15
CA ILE A 202 9.20 8.05 -1.01
C ILE A 202 8.74 7.37 0.28
N TYR A 203 7.44 7.26 0.51
CA TYR A 203 6.91 6.57 1.69
C TYR A 203 7.24 5.08 1.71
N LEU A 204 7.20 4.43 0.56
CA LEU A 204 7.60 3.03 0.44
C LEU A 204 9.08 2.82 0.76
N TYR A 205 9.93 3.72 0.27
CA TYR A 205 11.37 3.67 0.53
C TYR A 205 11.69 4.01 2.00
N GLU A 206 10.98 4.97 2.57
CA GLU A 206 11.06 5.28 3.99
C GLU A 206 10.71 4.05 4.85
N ALA A 207 9.61 3.37 4.55
CA ALA A 207 9.23 2.14 5.24
C ALA A 207 10.30 1.03 5.10
N TYR A 208 10.94 0.92 3.93
CA TYR A 208 12.07 0.03 3.70
C TYR A 208 13.28 0.38 4.58
N LEU A 209 13.63 1.66 4.69
CA LEU A 209 14.73 2.13 5.55
C LEU A 209 14.41 1.88 7.03
N GLN A 210 13.20 2.20 7.48
CA GLN A 210 12.77 2.00 8.87
C GLN A 210 12.72 0.52 9.28
N SER A 211 12.44 -0.39 8.36
CA SER A 211 12.43 -1.83 8.61
C SER A 211 13.80 -2.51 8.46
N ALA A 212 14.89 -1.72 8.27
CA ALA A 212 16.22 -2.27 8.03
C ALA A 212 16.73 -3.19 9.14
N HIS A 213 16.40 -2.88 10.40
CA HIS A 213 16.78 -3.66 11.58
C HIS A 213 16.17 -5.08 11.63
N LEU A 214 15.15 -5.37 10.81
CA LEU A 214 14.47 -6.66 10.75
C LEU A 214 15.13 -7.66 9.78
N ARG A 215 16.09 -7.22 8.96
CA ARG A 215 16.73 -8.05 7.94
C ARG A 215 18.25 -8.01 8.03
N ASN A 216 18.89 -9.09 7.59
CA ASN A 216 20.35 -9.23 7.53
C ASN A 216 20.90 -9.21 6.09
N TYR A 217 20.13 -8.70 5.14
CA TYR A 217 20.50 -8.60 3.73
C TYR A 217 20.20 -7.22 3.17
N ASP A 218 20.89 -6.84 2.11
CA ASP A 218 20.61 -5.63 1.31
C ASP A 218 20.05 -6.04 -0.06
N LEU A 219 19.10 -5.26 -0.55
CA LEU A 219 18.53 -5.42 -1.89
C LEU A 219 19.28 -4.60 -2.97
N GLY A 220 20.34 -3.91 -2.60
CA GLY A 220 21.10 -3.03 -3.51
C GLY A 220 20.30 -1.81 -3.98
N ILE A 221 19.33 -1.37 -3.19
CA ILE A 221 18.47 -0.22 -3.49
C ILE A 221 19.11 1.03 -2.89
N ASN A 222 19.48 1.98 -3.75
CA ASN A 222 20.09 3.23 -3.31
C ASN A 222 19.14 4.43 -3.39
N LEU A 223 19.47 5.48 -2.64
CA LEU A 223 18.68 6.71 -2.55
C LEU A 223 18.53 7.39 -3.92
N GLU A 224 19.61 7.56 -4.69
CA GLU A 224 19.57 8.23 -6.00
C GLU A 224 18.49 7.60 -6.91
N GLN A 225 18.47 6.27 -6.97
CA GLN A 225 17.49 5.53 -7.75
C GLN A 225 16.06 5.79 -7.27
N GLN A 226 15.83 5.85 -5.95
CA GLN A 226 14.51 6.11 -5.39
C GLN A 226 14.02 7.52 -5.68
N LEU A 227 14.89 8.50 -5.63
CA LEU A 227 14.59 9.88 -6.00
C LEU A 227 14.23 10.00 -7.50
N ILE A 228 14.97 9.31 -8.37
CA ILE A 228 14.66 9.24 -9.82
C ILE A 228 13.28 8.63 -10.06
N ILE A 229 12.98 7.49 -9.40
CA ILE A 229 11.69 6.81 -9.57
C ILE A 229 10.56 7.71 -9.09
N SER A 230 10.70 8.34 -7.92
CA SER A 230 9.66 9.19 -7.32
C SER A 230 9.27 10.35 -8.24
N ILE A 231 10.26 11.08 -8.79
CA ILE A 231 10.01 12.16 -9.74
C ILE A 231 9.38 11.63 -11.04
N SER A 232 9.88 10.51 -11.58
CA SER A 232 9.40 9.95 -12.85
C SER A 232 7.93 9.53 -12.78
N GLN A 233 7.49 9.03 -11.62
CA GLN A 233 6.14 8.55 -11.38
C GLN A 233 5.17 9.62 -10.86
N SER A 234 5.67 10.78 -10.47
CA SER A 234 4.87 11.85 -9.87
C SER A 234 3.73 12.34 -10.78
N SER A 235 2.59 12.67 -10.19
CA SER A 235 1.50 13.37 -10.88
C SER A 235 1.92 14.81 -11.19
N LYS A 236 1.22 15.47 -12.13
CA LYS A 236 1.48 16.88 -12.43
C LYS A 236 1.30 17.76 -11.19
N LYS A 237 0.34 17.43 -10.32
CA LYS A 237 -0.07 18.22 -9.17
C LYS A 237 1.03 18.33 -8.09
N ILE A 238 1.70 17.21 -7.79
CA ILE A 238 2.72 17.16 -6.73
C ILE A 238 4.14 17.36 -7.25
N ARG A 239 4.34 17.44 -8.59
CA ARG A 239 5.65 17.35 -9.20
C ARG A 239 6.59 18.50 -8.81
N LYS A 240 6.07 19.72 -8.73
CA LYS A 240 6.87 20.90 -8.38
C LYS A 240 7.41 20.74 -6.95
N ASP A 241 6.52 20.52 -6.00
CA ASP A 241 6.87 20.35 -4.58
C ASP A 241 7.82 19.16 -4.37
N LEU A 242 7.58 18.05 -5.12
CA LEU A 242 8.44 16.88 -5.06
C LEU A 242 9.85 17.14 -5.61
N ILE A 243 9.99 17.94 -6.66
CA ILE A 243 11.31 18.31 -7.21
C ILE A 243 12.08 19.16 -6.20
N GLU A 244 11.45 20.11 -5.54
CA GLU A 244 12.05 20.95 -4.50
C GLU A 244 12.51 20.08 -3.31
N TYR A 245 11.64 19.17 -2.85
CA TYR A 245 11.99 18.20 -1.83
C TYR A 245 13.19 17.31 -2.23
N VAL A 246 13.16 16.74 -3.44
CA VAL A 246 14.26 15.88 -3.92
C VAL A 246 15.57 16.66 -4.02
N LYS A 247 15.53 17.95 -4.38
CA LYS A 247 16.72 18.79 -4.36
C LYS A 247 17.31 18.89 -2.96
N THR A 248 16.50 19.20 -1.95
CA THR A 248 16.94 19.28 -0.56
C THR A 248 17.54 17.95 -0.08
N VAL A 249 16.90 16.82 -0.40
CA VAL A 249 17.40 15.48 -0.03
C VAL A 249 18.71 15.16 -0.77
N ALA A 250 18.81 15.49 -2.04
CA ALA A 250 20.01 15.26 -2.84
C ALA A 250 21.20 16.07 -2.30
N ASP A 251 21.00 17.37 -2.00
CA ASP A 251 22.02 18.25 -1.45
C ASP A 251 22.51 17.73 -0.07
N ALA A 252 21.58 17.32 0.80
CA ALA A 252 21.91 16.77 2.13
C ALA A 252 22.70 15.45 2.08
N ASN A 253 22.58 14.69 1.00
CA ASN A 253 23.25 13.41 0.80
C ASN A 253 24.40 13.45 -0.23
N ASN A 254 24.86 14.64 -0.63
CA ASN A 254 25.92 14.85 -1.62
C ASN A 254 25.64 14.16 -2.97
N LEU A 255 24.39 14.15 -3.43
CA LEU A 255 23.99 13.58 -4.72
C LEU A 255 23.83 14.68 -5.79
N ASP A 256 24.16 14.36 -7.05
CA ASP A 256 23.95 15.26 -8.18
C ASP A 256 22.45 15.38 -8.54
N PHE A 257 21.82 16.43 -8.02
CA PHE A 257 20.41 16.72 -8.31
C PHE A 257 20.12 16.87 -9.82
N ASN A 258 21.03 17.47 -10.59
CA ASN A 258 20.82 17.67 -12.02
C ASN A 258 20.83 16.34 -12.79
N LYS A 259 21.69 15.40 -12.39
CA LYS A 259 21.72 14.03 -12.92
C LYS A 259 20.41 13.31 -12.57
N ILE A 260 19.95 13.40 -11.31
CA ILE A 260 18.67 12.82 -10.86
C ILE A 260 17.51 13.36 -11.69
N LEU A 261 17.41 14.67 -11.85
CA LEU A 261 16.32 15.31 -12.59
C LEU A 261 16.31 14.92 -14.06
N ARG A 262 17.48 14.92 -14.72
CA ARG A 262 17.62 14.47 -16.12
C ARG A 262 17.18 13.02 -16.27
N SER A 263 17.67 12.11 -15.43
CA SER A 263 17.33 10.70 -15.45
C SER A 263 15.82 10.46 -15.21
N ALA A 264 15.23 11.19 -14.30
CA ALA A 264 13.79 11.13 -14.04
C ALA A 264 12.95 11.61 -15.24
N ASN A 265 13.39 12.66 -15.92
CA ASN A 265 12.72 13.17 -17.11
C ASN A 265 12.78 12.18 -18.28
N LEU A 266 13.90 11.50 -18.49
CA LEU A 266 14.05 10.44 -19.50
C LEU A 266 13.16 9.20 -19.14
N ARG A 267 13.10 8.82 -17.89
CA ARG A 267 12.30 7.67 -17.44
C ARG A 267 10.78 7.91 -17.50
N ARG A 268 10.33 9.16 -17.37
CA ARG A 268 8.90 9.51 -17.27
C ARG A 268 8.05 9.11 -18.50
N PRO A 269 8.45 9.31 -19.75
CA PRO A 269 7.69 8.84 -20.91
C PRO A 269 7.48 7.32 -20.90
N LEU A 270 8.51 6.55 -20.57
CA LEU A 270 8.46 5.10 -20.48
C LEU A 270 7.47 4.64 -19.40
N TYR A 271 7.50 5.27 -18.23
CA TYR A 271 6.53 5.00 -17.17
C TYR A 271 5.09 5.29 -17.63
N LYS A 272 4.84 6.43 -18.30
CA LYS A 272 3.52 6.78 -18.82
C LYS A 272 3.05 5.81 -19.91
N ALA A 273 3.93 5.44 -20.84
CA ALA A 273 3.63 4.46 -21.88
C ALA A 273 3.22 3.12 -21.25
N ARG A 274 4.05 2.58 -20.35
CA ARG A 274 3.75 1.35 -19.61
C ARG A 274 2.40 1.40 -18.89
N LYS A 275 2.10 2.49 -18.19
CA LYS A 275 0.83 2.68 -17.48
C LYS A 275 -0.36 2.65 -18.44
N ARG A 276 -0.23 3.26 -19.63
CA ARG A 276 -1.27 3.24 -20.68
C ARG A 276 -1.47 1.82 -21.23
N THR A 277 -0.39 1.13 -21.56
CA THR A 277 -0.43 -0.26 -22.04
C THR A 277 -1.13 -1.18 -21.03
N LEU A 278 -0.75 -1.12 -19.76
CA LEU A 278 -1.39 -1.91 -18.71
C LEU A 278 -2.89 -1.58 -18.56
N LYS A 279 -3.29 -0.31 -18.73
CA LYS A 279 -4.70 0.07 -18.71
C LYS A 279 -5.47 -0.53 -19.90
N ILE A 280 -4.90 -0.49 -21.09
CA ILE A 280 -5.50 -1.08 -22.32
C ILE A 280 -5.61 -2.59 -22.16
N LEU A 281 -4.56 -3.29 -21.76
CA LEU A 281 -4.58 -4.73 -21.55
C LEU A 281 -5.67 -5.16 -20.54
N ARG A 282 -5.81 -4.41 -19.43
CA ARG A 282 -6.90 -4.66 -18.46
C ARG A 282 -8.29 -4.44 -19.05
N SER A 283 -8.48 -3.40 -19.87
CA SER A 283 -9.79 -3.14 -20.51
C SER A 283 -10.15 -4.17 -21.58
N LEU A 284 -9.15 -4.86 -22.14
CA LEU A 284 -9.34 -5.98 -23.08
C LEU A 284 -9.49 -7.34 -22.37
N GLY A 285 -9.57 -7.35 -21.03
CA GLY A 285 -9.62 -8.59 -20.25
C GLY A 285 -8.31 -9.38 -20.26
N CYS A 286 -7.22 -8.80 -20.82
CA CYS A 286 -5.91 -9.44 -20.84
C CYS A 286 -5.22 -9.25 -19.49
N GLY A 287 -4.87 -10.34 -18.83
CA GLY A 287 -4.14 -10.33 -17.57
C GLY A 287 -4.74 -11.28 -16.52
N LYS A 288 -3.93 -11.57 -15.50
CA LYS A 288 -4.33 -12.44 -14.38
C LYS A 288 -5.43 -11.86 -13.47
N ILE A 289 -5.76 -10.57 -13.61
CA ILE A 289 -6.76 -9.89 -12.78
C ILE A 289 -7.79 -9.21 -13.69
N PRO A 290 -8.82 -9.95 -14.16
CA PRO A 290 -9.93 -9.36 -14.89
C PRO A 290 -10.66 -8.36 -13.99
N THR A 291 -11.23 -7.33 -14.60
CA THR A 291 -11.92 -6.26 -13.87
C THR A 291 -13.30 -6.03 -14.52
N LYS A 292 -14.35 -6.19 -13.73
CA LYS A 292 -15.71 -5.80 -14.11
C LYS A 292 -16.10 -4.52 -13.37
N MET A 293 -16.70 -3.56 -14.09
CA MET A 293 -17.09 -2.25 -13.54
C MET A 293 -18.60 -2.13 -13.44
N TYR A 294 -19.08 -1.64 -12.30
CA TYR A 294 -20.49 -1.39 -12.05
C TYR A 294 -20.68 0.03 -11.53
N LYS A 295 -21.80 0.65 -11.95
CA LYS A 295 -22.24 1.96 -11.44
C LYS A 295 -23.75 1.88 -11.23
N SER A 296 -24.23 2.12 -10.01
CA SER A 296 -25.65 2.03 -9.68
C SER A 296 -26.01 2.92 -8.49
N GLU A 297 -27.22 3.44 -8.48
CA GLU A 297 -27.83 4.12 -7.32
C GLU A 297 -28.13 3.14 -6.16
N GLU A 298 -28.25 1.86 -6.46
CA GLU A 298 -28.45 0.79 -5.47
C GLU A 298 -27.18 0.50 -4.65
N LEU A 299 -26.00 0.88 -5.16
CA LEU A 299 -24.73 0.73 -4.47
C LEU A 299 -24.52 1.91 -3.51
N LYS A 300 -25.21 1.93 -2.38
CA LYS A 300 -25.18 3.00 -1.38
C LYS A 300 -24.12 2.79 -0.31
N THR A 301 -23.85 1.54 0.02
CA THR A 301 -22.96 1.12 1.12
C THR A 301 -21.93 0.09 0.66
N VAL A 302 -20.92 -0.14 1.48
CA VAL A 302 -19.95 -1.24 1.26
C VAL A 302 -20.63 -2.60 1.35
N TYR A 303 -21.72 -2.71 2.11
CA TYR A 303 -22.51 -3.93 2.19
C TYR A 303 -23.18 -4.26 0.84
N ASP A 304 -23.81 -3.27 0.18
CA ASP A 304 -24.39 -3.47 -1.15
C ASP A 304 -23.32 -3.88 -2.17
N ALA A 305 -22.12 -3.29 -2.05
CA ALA A 305 -20.97 -3.67 -2.86
C ALA A 305 -20.54 -5.12 -2.61
N ALA A 306 -20.53 -5.58 -1.35
CA ALA A 306 -20.15 -6.94 -0.96
C ALA A 306 -21.11 -7.98 -1.56
N ILE A 307 -22.42 -7.76 -1.45
CA ILE A 307 -23.46 -8.63 -2.03
C ILE A 307 -23.32 -8.68 -3.57
N LYS A 308 -23.08 -7.52 -4.21
CA LYS A 308 -22.89 -7.48 -5.66
C LYS A 308 -21.64 -8.25 -6.10
N ILE A 309 -20.54 -8.15 -5.37
CA ILE A 309 -19.31 -8.90 -5.67
C ILE A 309 -19.57 -10.40 -5.54
N GLU A 310 -20.20 -10.83 -4.44
CA GLU A 310 -20.52 -12.23 -4.22
C GLU A 310 -21.34 -12.82 -5.39
N ALA A 311 -22.36 -12.09 -5.85
CA ALA A 311 -23.17 -12.52 -7.00
C ALA A 311 -22.33 -12.62 -8.29
N VAL A 312 -21.39 -11.68 -8.51
CA VAL A 312 -20.50 -11.68 -9.68
C VAL A 312 -19.48 -12.82 -9.65
N LEU A 313 -19.01 -13.21 -8.47
CA LEU A 313 -18.01 -14.28 -8.29
C LEU A 313 -18.64 -15.68 -8.41
N LYS A 314 -19.95 -15.80 -8.17
CA LYS A 314 -20.72 -17.05 -8.35
C LYS A 314 -21.20 -17.28 -9.79
N SER A 315 -21.27 -16.22 -10.62
CA SER A 315 -21.62 -16.27 -12.03
C SER A 315 -20.42 -16.64 -12.92
#